data_4efe7d646b93b3acd6e7ac2c4b54ed5b
#
_entry.id   4efe7d646b93b3acd6e7ac2c4b54ed5b
#
_cell.length_a   1.000
_cell.length_b   1.000
_cell.length_c   1.000
_cell.angle_alpha   90.00
_cell.angle_beta   90.00
_cell.angle_gamma   90.00
#
_symmetry.space_group_name_H-M   'P 1'
#
loop_
_entity.id
_entity.type
_entity.pdbx_description
1 polymer ?
#
loop_
_entity_poly.entity_id
_entity_poly.type
_entity_poly.pdbx_seq_one_letter_code
_entity_poly.pdbx_strand_id
1 'polypeptide(L)'
;MQNNSYGYAVSVRVGGKEHRHWERYDIDSDFLIPADSFDFAIGRSGPEAAIPDLSGETCEVVIDGQTVMTGIIGSQRHGKSKGSRELSLSGRDLAGFLVDCSAPQLNVKGMTVLDAAKKLAAPWPQIKAVVLKAENNPALDKIDIEPGETVWQALTHIANSVGLHPWLEPDGTLVVGGADYSSPPVATLCWSRTDNRRNIERMDIEWDTDNRFSEVTFLAQSHGRSGDSAKHDLKWVYKDPTMTLHRPKTVVVSDADNLAALQKQAKKQLADWRLEGFTLTITVGGHKTRDGVLWQPGQRVHVIDDEHGIDAVFFLMGRRFMLSRMDGTQTELRLKEDGIWTPDAYPKKAEAARKRKGKRKGVSHKGKKGGKKQAETAVFE
;
A
#
# COMPACT_ATOMS: atom_id res chain seq x y z
N MET A 1 -36.22 -4.77 2.21
CA MET A 1 -35.17 -4.39 1.24
C MET A 1 -34.67 -3.02 1.65
N GLN A 2 -33.58 -2.98 2.43
CA GLN A 2 -32.92 -1.69 2.73
C GLN A 2 -32.00 -1.40 1.55
N ASN A 3 -32.32 -0.35 0.81
CA ASN A 3 -31.42 0.21 -0.20
C ASN A 3 -30.12 0.60 0.51
N ASN A 4 -28.99 0.14 -0.02
CA ASN A 4 -27.70 0.75 0.26
C ASN A 4 -27.90 2.27 0.11
N SER A 5 -27.61 3.04 1.14
CA SER A 5 -27.85 4.49 1.14
C SER A 5 -27.16 5.23 -0.02
N TYR A 6 -26.20 4.58 -0.68
CA TYR A 6 -25.46 5.06 -1.85
C TYR A 6 -25.70 4.26 -3.14
N GLY A 7 -26.46 3.15 -3.12
CA GLY A 7 -26.92 2.45 -4.33
C GLY A 7 -25.85 1.74 -5.17
N TYR A 8 -24.68 1.40 -4.62
CA TYR A 8 -23.60 0.70 -5.36
C TYR A 8 -23.99 -0.72 -5.77
N ALA A 9 -23.74 -1.09 -7.02
CA ALA A 9 -23.86 -2.45 -7.52
C ALA A 9 -22.56 -3.23 -7.24
N VAL A 10 -22.49 -3.91 -6.08
CA VAL A 10 -21.35 -4.75 -5.69
C VAL A 10 -21.63 -6.20 -6.04
N SER A 11 -20.71 -6.83 -6.77
CA SER A 11 -20.86 -8.20 -7.22
C SER A 11 -19.53 -8.98 -7.18
N VAL A 12 -19.66 -10.31 -7.08
CA VAL A 12 -18.55 -11.26 -7.27
C VAL A 12 -18.87 -12.09 -8.51
N ARG A 13 -17.96 -12.09 -9.48
CA ARG A 13 -18.06 -12.88 -10.72
C ARG A 13 -17.20 -14.12 -10.58
N VAL A 14 -17.79 -15.30 -10.75
CA VAL A 14 -17.13 -16.61 -10.65
C VAL A 14 -17.71 -17.52 -11.73
N GLY A 15 -16.85 -18.22 -12.48
CA GLY A 15 -17.30 -19.20 -13.48
C GLY A 15 -18.29 -18.64 -14.51
N GLY A 16 -18.16 -17.37 -14.88
CA GLY A 16 -19.07 -16.68 -15.80
C GLY A 16 -20.43 -16.29 -15.20
N LYS A 17 -20.65 -16.51 -13.90
CA LYS A 17 -21.84 -16.08 -13.17
C LYS A 17 -21.52 -14.90 -12.27
N GLU A 18 -22.54 -14.03 -12.08
CA GLU A 18 -22.43 -12.86 -11.24
C GLU A 18 -23.34 -13.02 -10.01
N HIS A 19 -22.73 -12.93 -8.82
CA HIS A 19 -23.41 -12.99 -7.53
C HIS A 19 -23.55 -11.60 -6.94
N ARG A 20 -24.77 -11.21 -6.59
CA ARG A 20 -25.15 -9.87 -6.10
C ARG A 20 -25.99 -9.97 -4.83
N HIS A 21 -26.42 -8.83 -4.31
CA HIS A 21 -27.32 -8.71 -3.16
C HIS A 21 -26.71 -9.13 -1.83
N TRP A 22 -25.45 -8.75 -1.63
CA TRP A 22 -24.74 -8.97 -0.38
C TRP A 22 -25.35 -8.15 0.76
N GLU A 23 -25.51 -8.75 1.93
CA GLU A 23 -25.96 -8.04 3.14
C GLU A 23 -24.78 -7.43 3.91
N ARG A 24 -23.62 -8.01 3.76
CA ARG A 24 -22.36 -7.55 4.33
C ARG A 24 -21.24 -7.86 3.36
N TYR A 25 -20.32 -6.94 3.25
CA TYR A 25 -19.02 -7.18 2.62
C TYR A 25 -17.93 -6.34 3.25
N ASP A 26 -16.72 -6.82 3.06
CA ASP A 26 -15.46 -6.22 3.43
C ASP A 26 -14.46 -6.51 2.32
N ILE A 27 -13.89 -5.48 1.71
CA ILE A 27 -12.97 -5.59 0.58
C ILE A 27 -11.79 -4.69 0.87
N ASP A 28 -10.69 -5.29 1.30
CA ASP A 28 -9.49 -4.58 1.72
C ASP A 28 -8.40 -4.66 0.66
N SER A 29 -7.70 -3.55 0.42
CA SER A 29 -6.56 -3.46 -0.48
C SER A 29 -5.54 -2.45 0.05
N ASP A 30 -4.27 -2.87 0.15
CA ASP A 30 -3.21 -2.07 0.73
C ASP A 30 -1.85 -2.42 0.10
N PHE A 31 -1.11 -1.42 -0.35
CA PHE A 31 0.21 -1.62 -0.95
C PHE A 31 1.25 -2.23 0.01
N LEU A 32 1.07 -2.06 1.32
CA LEU A 32 2.01 -2.58 2.32
C LEU A 32 1.67 -3.99 2.79
N ILE A 33 0.46 -4.46 2.53
CA ILE A 33 -0.01 -5.78 2.94
C ILE A 33 -0.12 -6.65 1.70
N PRO A 34 0.72 -7.69 1.56
CA PRO A 34 0.61 -8.60 0.43
C PRO A 34 -0.66 -9.44 0.55
N ALA A 35 -1.27 -9.72 -0.60
CA ALA A 35 -2.51 -10.46 -0.73
C ALA A 35 -3.72 -9.74 -0.10
N ASP A 36 -4.23 -8.75 -0.83
CA ASP A 36 -5.52 -8.09 -0.58
C ASP A 36 -6.63 -9.11 -0.32
N SER A 37 -7.62 -8.77 0.48
CA SER A 37 -8.64 -9.71 0.93
C SER A 37 -10.06 -9.24 0.69
N PHE A 38 -10.99 -10.19 0.61
CA PHE A 38 -12.42 -9.92 0.59
C PHE A 38 -13.20 -10.93 1.45
N ASP A 39 -14.28 -10.46 2.03
CA ASP A 39 -15.30 -11.25 2.73
C ASP A 39 -16.69 -10.77 2.31
N PHE A 40 -17.57 -11.69 1.96
CA PHE A 40 -18.94 -11.42 1.58
C PHE A 40 -19.89 -12.33 2.34
N ALA A 41 -21.03 -11.80 2.78
CA ALA A 41 -22.07 -12.58 3.40
C ALA A 41 -23.46 -12.17 2.90
N ILE A 42 -24.33 -13.18 2.72
CA ILE A 42 -25.73 -13.04 2.34
C ILE A 42 -26.60 -13.98 3.18
N GLY A 43 -27.66 -13.43 3.76
CA GLY A 43 -28.73 -14.21 4.34
C GLY A 43 -29.62 -14.80 3.23
N ARG A 44 -30.00 -16.07 3.37
CA ARG A 44 -30.85 -16.76 2.39
C ARG A 44 -32.16 -17.21 3.04
N SER A 45 -33.27 -16.87 2.40
CA SER A 45 -34.60 -17.32 2.80
C SER A 45 -35.20 -18.23 1.73
N GLY A 46 -35.70 -19.38 2.14
CA GLY A 46 -36.43 -20.30 1.24
C GLY A 46 -35.59 -21.45 0.64
N PRO A 47 -36.26 -22.37 -0.08
CA PRO A 47 -35.61 -23.47 -0.79
C PRO A 47 -35.03 -22.93 -2.10
N GLU A 48 -33.74 -22.67 -2.12
CA GLU A 48 -33.01 -22.30 -3.33
C GLU A 48 -32.16 -23.47 -3.83
N ALA A 49 -31.82 -23.42 -5.13
CA ALA A 49 -30.90 -24.37 -5.73
C ALA A 49 -29.58 -24.43 -4.94
N ALA A 50 -28.98 -25.62 -4.87
CA ALA A 50 -27.69 -25.80 -4.25
C ALA A 50 -26.65 -24.88 -4.94
N ILE A 51 -25.94 -24.09 -4.16
CA ILE A 51 -24.78 -23.37 -4.66
C ILE A 51 -23.64 -24.39 -4.75
N PRO A 52 -22.98 -24.51 -5.91
CA PRO A 52 -21.82 -25.40 -6.02
C PRO A 52 -20.70 -24.91 -5.10
N ASP A 53 -19.77 -25.79 -4.80
CA ASP A 53 -18.53 -25.41 -4.16
C ASP A 53 -17.72 -24.53 -5.12
N LEU A 54 -17.40 -23.31 -4.70
CA LEU A 54 -16.63 -22.31 -5.45
C LEU A 54 -15.21 -22.18 -4.88
N SER A 55 -14.84 -22.96 -3.87
CA SER A 55 -13.51 -22.89 -3.25
C SER A 55 -12.42 -23.21 -4.27
N GLY A 56 -11.42 -22.36 -4.35
CA GLY A 56 -10.33 -22.48 -5.32
C GLY A 56 -10.62 -21.87 -6.71
N GLU A 57 -11.86 -21.44 -6.97
CA GLU A 57 -12.19 -20.77 -8.22
C GLU A 57 -11.66 -19.33 -8.26
N THR A 58 -11.22 -18.91 -9.44
CA THR A 58 -10.86 -17.50 -9.67
C THR A 58 -12.11 -16.63 -9.73
N CYS A 59 -12.01 -15.44 -9.17
CA CYS A 59 -13.13 -14.51 -9.13
C CYS A 59 -12.70 -13.05 -9.41
N GLU A 60 -13.66 -12.25 -9.81
CA GLU A 60 -13.54 -10.79 -9.88
C GLU A 60 -14.52 -10.16 -8.91
N VAL A 61 -14.03 -9.26 -8.07
CA VAL A 61 -14.86 -8.37 -7.25
C VAL A 61 -15.09 -7.09 -8.02
N VAL A 62 -16.34 -6.70 -8.19
CA VAL A 62 -16.76 -5.60 -9.08
C VAL A 62 -17.67 -4.64 -8.34
N ILE A 63 -17.42 -3.33 -8.48
CA ILE A 63 -18.26 -2.25 -7.95
C ILE A 63 -18.64 -1.35 -9.12
N ASP A 64 -19.97 -1.18 -9.37
CA ASP A 64 -20.50 -0.39 -10.48
C ASP A 64 -19.86 -0.69 -11.84
N GLY A 65 -19.56 -1.97 -12.12
CA GLY A 65 -18.94 -2.40 -13.35
C GLY A 65 -17.43 -2.26 -13.40
N GLN A 66 -16.79 -1.69 -12.38
CA GLN A 66 -15.33 -1.59 -12.28
C GLN A 66 -14.78 -2.73 -11.43
N THR A 67 -13.83 -3.51 -11.95
CA THR A 67 -13.12 -4.54 -11.19
C THR A 67 -12.24 -3.86 -10.15
N VAL A 68 -12.44 -4.23 -8.88
CA VAL A 68 -11.68 -3.71 -7.73
C VAL A 68 -10.70 -4.72 -7.17
N MET A 69 -10.86 -5.99 -7.53
CA MET A 69 -9.96 -7.07 -7.17
C MET A 69 -10.19 -8.28 -8.07
N THR A 70 -9.12 -8.90 -8.52
CA THR A 70 -9.11 -10.24 -9.14
C THR A 70 -8.41 -11.19 -8.19
N GLY A 71 -9.07 -12.29 -7.83
CA GLY A 71 -8.57 -13.16 -6.79
C GLY A 71 -9.10 -14.59 -6.86
N ILE A 72 -9.02 -15.26 -5.73
CA ILE A 72 -9.42 -16.65 -5.55
C ILE A 72 -10.33 -16.76 -4.34
N ILE A 73 -11.39 -17.53 -4.47
CA ILE A 73 -12.24 -17.89 -3.33
C ILE A 73 -11.48 -18.92 -2.50
N GLY A 74 -11.00 -18.50 -1.33
CA GLY A 74 -10.27 -19.37 -0.41
C GLY A 74 -11.19 -20.18 0.48
N SER A 75 -12.39 -19.66 0.80
CA SER A 75 -13.36 -20.34 1.67
C SER A 75 -14.79 -20.02 1.28
N GLN A 76 -15.61 -21.05 1.33
CA GLN A 76 -17.06 -20.96 1.22
C GLN A 76 -17.71 -21.61 2.42
N ARG A 77 -18.57 -20.89 3.13
CA ARG A 77 -19.25 -21.37 4.32
C ARG A 77 -20.77 -21.31 4.17
N HIS A 78 -21.44 -22.40 4.47
CA HIS A 78 -22.89 -22.48 4.56
C HIS A 78 -23.32 -22.61 6.03
N GLY A 79 -23.84 -21.56 6.61
CA GLY A 79 -24.45 -21.56 7.94
C GLY A 79 -25.94 -21.93 7.85
N LYS A 80 -26.41 -22.81 8.74
CA LYS A 80 -27.84 -23.13 8.87
C LYS A 80 -28.22 -23.13 10.34
N SER A 81 -29.28 -22.42 10.69
CA SER A 81 -29.89 -22.42 12.00
C SER A 81 -31.41 -22.48 11.88
N LYS A 82 -32.13 -22.60 13.00
CA LYS A 82 -33.61 -22.58 12.99
C LYS A 82 -34.09 -21.20 12.56
N GLY A 83 -34.56 -21.10 11.33
CA GLY A 83 -35.13 -19.86 10.77
C GLY A 83 -34.13 -18.96 10.02
N SER A 84 -32.83 -19.30 9.94
CA SER A 84 -31.87 -18.54 9.14
C SER A 84 -30.90 -19.43 8.37
N ARG A 85 -30.47 -18.95 7.22
CA ARG A 85 -29.40 -19.54 6.41
C ARG A 85 -28.49 -18.41 5.98
N GLU A 86 -27.20 -18.69 5.98
CA GLU A 86 -26.16 -17.74 5.56
C GLU A 86 -25.22 -18.43 4.60
N LEU A 87 -24.80 -17.70 3.57
CA LEU A 87 -23.68 -18.02 2.72
C LEU A 87 -22.62 -16.96 2.93
N SER A 88 -21.40 -17.36 3.24
CA SER A 88 -20.26 -16.46 3.20
C SER A 88 -19.19 -16.98 2.26
N LEU A 89 -18.55 -16.05 1.56
CA LEU A 89 -17.42 -16.25 0.65
C LEU A 89 -16.28 -15.36 1.12
N SER A 90 -15.10 -15.93 1.29
CA SER A 90 -13.91 -15.14 1.57
C SER A 90 -12.75 -15.58 0.67
N GLY A 91 -11.84 -14.67 0.41
CA GLY A 91 -10.71 -14.94 -0.46
C GLY A 91 -9.66 -13.85 -0.42
N ARG A 92 -8.66 -14.05 -1.26
CA ARG A 92 -7.56 -13.11 -1.43
C ARG A 92 -7.35 -12.82 -2.92
N ASP A 93 -6.64 -11.75 -3.22
CA ASP A 93 -6.18 -11.49 -4.58
C ASP A 93 -5.15 -12.54 -5.06
N LEU A 94 -4.68 -12.44 -6.29
CA LEU A 94 -3.74 -13.40 -6.87
C LEU A 94 -2.36 -13.37 -6.22
N ALA A 95 -2.00 -12.33 -5.45
CA ALA A 95 -0.78 -12.31 -4.65
C ALA A 95 -0.78 -13.41 -3.58
N GLY A 96 -1.95 -13.90 -3.19
CA GLY A 96 -2.06 -15.06 -2.29
C GLY A 96 -1.21 -16.25 -2.72
N PHE A 97 -1.15 -16.55 -4.02
CA PHE A 97 -0.26 -17.60 -4.54
C PHE A 97 1.22 -17.27 -4.30
N LEU A 98 1.60 -16.02 -4.50
CA LEU A 98 2.99 -15.58 -4.37
C LEU A 98 3.45 -15.55 -2.92
N VAL A 99 2.52 -15.32 -1.99
CA VAL A 99 2.77 -15.33 -0.54
C VAL A 99 2.88 -16.75 0.00
N ASP A 100 2.02 -17.66 -0.48
CA ASP A 100 1.92 -19.01 0.08
C ASP A 100 2.93 -20.00 -0.54
N CYS A 101 3.39 -19.73 -1.78
CA CYS A 101 4.24 -20.67 -2.51
C CYS A 101 5.71 -20.27 -2.47
N SER A 102 6.58 -21.27 -2.41
CA SER A 102 8.03 -21.05 -2.43
C SER A 102 8.52 -20.58 -3.81
N ALA A 103 9.49 -19.69 -3.79
CA ALA A 103 10.15 -19.21 -5.00
C ALA A 103 10.91 -20.33 -5.71
N PRO A 104 10.90 -20.34 -7.06
CA PRO A 104 11.77 -21.25 -7.80
C PRO A 104 13.23 -20.84 -7.58
N GLN A 105 14.14 -21.82 -7.56
CA GLN A 105 15.55 -21.54 -7.55
C GLN A 105 15.95 -20.79 -8.82
N LEU A 106 16.32 -19.54 -8.66
CA LEU A 106 16.61 -18.64 -9.78
C LEU A 106 17.92 -17.87 -9.51
N ASN A 107 18.82 -17.96 -10.48
CA ASN A 107 19.97 -17.05 -10.49
C ASN A 107 19.57 -15.74 -11.17
N VAL A 108 19.48 -14.65 -10.39
CA VAL A 108 19.06 -13.33 -10.89
C VAL A 108 20.22 -12.44 -11.34
N LYS A 109 21.45 -12.92 -11.27
CA LYS A 109 22.63 -12.14 -11.67
C LYS A 109 22.53 -11.64 -13.12
N GLY A 110 22.64 -10.33 -13.29
CA GLY A 110 22.62 -9.68 -14.61
C GLY A 110 21.22 -9.59 -15.25
N MET A 111 20.16 -10.06 -14.59
CA MET A 111 18.79 -9.84 -15.04
C MET A 111 18.33 -8.44 -14.69
N THR A 112 17.41 -7.89 -15.49
CA THR A 112 16.68 -6.70 -15.07
C THR A 112 15.64 -7.03 -14.00
N VAL A 113 15.21 -6.03 -13.22
CA VAL A 113 14.14 -6.19 -12.22
C VAL A 113 12.88 -6.78 -12.84
N LEU A 114 12.48 -6.26 -14.03
CA LEU A 114 11.30 -6.75 -14.74
C LEU A 114 11.44 -8.20 -15.20
N ASP A 115 12.61 -8.61 -15.70
CA ASP A 115 12.83 -9.98 -16.15
C ASP A 115 12.85 -10.97 -14.99
N ALA A 116 13.44 -10.59 -13.87
CA ALA A 116 13.42 -11.40 -12.65
C ALA A 116 11.98 -11.57 -12.14
N ALA A 117 11.20 -10.49 -12.06
CA ALA A 117 9.81 -10.54 -11.65
C ALA A 117 8.95 -11.42 -12.58
N LYS A 118 9.13 -11.32 -13.91
CA LYS A 118 8.46 -12.18 -14.89
C LYS A 118 8.79 -13.66 -14.68
N LYS A 119 10.06 -13.99 -14.41
CA LYS A 119 10.46 -15.38 -14.17
C LYS A 119 9.88 -15.92 -12.87
N LEU A 120 9.83 -15.12 -11.82
CA LEU A 120 9.24 -15.50 -10.55
C LEU A 120 7.74 -15.73 -10.66
N ALA A 121 7.02 -14.91 -11.43
CA ALA A 121 5.57 -15.03 -11.61
C ALA A 121 5.15 -16.07 -12.67
N ALA A 122 6.07 -16.54 -13.52
CA ALA A 122 5.77 -17.43 -14.66
C ALA A 122 4.99 -18.71 -14.31
N PRO A 123 5.15 -19.35 -13.14
CA PRO A 123 4.35 -20.54 -12.79
C PRO A 123 2.85 -20.27 -12.62
N TRP A 124 2.42 -19.02 -12.45
CA TRP A 124 1.02 -18.65 -12.20
C TRP A 124 0.40 -17.94 -13.40
N PRO A 125 -0.21 -18.67 -14.35
CA PRO A 125 -0.82 -18.11 -15.56
C PRO A 125 -2.04 -17.22 -15.26
N GLN A 126 -2.57 -17.26 -14.05
CA GLN A 126 -3.66 -16.40 -13.57
C GLN A 126 -3.21 -14.95 -13.42
N ILE A 127 -1.90 -14.69 -13.21
CA ILE A 127 -1.34 -13.35 -13.21
C ILE A 127 -1.35 -12.83 -14.65
N LYS A 128 -2.16 -11.79 -14.89
CA LYS A 128 -2.46 -11.29 -16.23
C LYS A 128 -1.23 -10.75 -16.96
N ALA A 129 -0.39 -10.02 -16.25
CA ALA A 129 0.84 -9.43 -16.77
C ALA A 129 1.80 -9.08 -15.65
N VAL A 130 3.07 -8.87 -15.99
CA VAL A 130 4.08 -8.30 -15.08
C VAL A 130 4.62 -7.03 -15.69
N VAL A 131 4.48 -5.90 -14.99
CA VAL A 131 4.88 -4.58 -15.47
C VAL A 131 5.80 -3.85 -14.49
N LEU A 132 6.64 -2.97 -15.02
CA LEU A 132 7.46 -2.08 -14.22
C LEU A 132 6.87 -0.66 -14.25
N LYS A 133 6.54 -0.10 -13.09
CA LYS A 133 6.12 1.30 -12.92
C LYS A 133 7.23 2.09 -12.21
N ALA A 134 8.32 2.35 -12.92
CA ALA A 134 9.45 3.15 -12.47
C ALA A 134 10.14 3.83 -13.65
N GLU A 135 10.96 4.87 -13.38
CA GLU A 135 11.70 5.57 -14.43
C GLU A 135 12.79 4.67 -15.04
N ASN A 136 13.38 3.77 -14.26
CA ASN A 136 14.50 2.93 -14.68
C ASN A 136 14.23 1.45 -14.41
N ASN A 137 14.76 0.58 -15.27
CA ASN A 137 14.78 -0.87 -15.12
C ASN A 137 16.25 -1.34 -15.00
N PRO A 138 16.87 -1.20 -13.82
CA PRO A 138 18.28 -1.56 -13.67
C PRO A 138 18.50 -3.07 -13.75
N ALA A 139 19.71 -3.45 -14.18
CA ALA A 139 20.18 -4.81 -14.01
C ALA A 139 20.52 -5.05 -12.52
N LEU A 140 20.21 -6.25 -12.07
CA LEU A 140 20.52 -6.72 -10.73
C LEU A 140 21.94 -7.29 -10.70
N ASP A 141 22.68 -6.94 -9.66
CA ASP A 141 24.04 -7.50 -9.51
C ASP A 141 23.95 -9.00 -9.20
N LYS A 142 23.79 -9.36 -7.96
CA LYS A 142 23.53 -10.73 -7.52
C LYS A 142 22.55 -10.71 -6.36
N ILE A 143 21.45 -11.40 -6.53
CA ILE A 143 20.49 -11.64 -5.44
C ILE A 143 20.33 -13.15 -5.31
N ASP A 144 20.59 -13.66 -4.13
CA ASP A 144 20.41 -15.06 -3.79
C ASP A 144 18.99 -15.24 -3.21
N ILE A 145 18.22 -16.14 -3.83
CA ILE A 145 16.92 -16.56 -3.31
C ILE A 145 17.16 -17.77 -2.43
N GLU A 146 16.84 -17.65 -1.16
CA GLU A 146 17.06 -18.72 -0.20
C GLU A 146 16.06 -19.87 -0.38
N PRO A 147 16.46 -21.14 -0.18
CA PRO A 147 15.54 -22.26 -0.21
C PRO A 147 14.45 -22.10 0.85
N GLY A 148 13.19 -22.17 0.41
CA GLY A 148 12.03 -21.97 1.28
C GLY A 148 11.48 -20.53 1.31
N GLU A 149 12.20 -19.57 0.77
CA GLU A 149 11.71 -18.20 0.57
C GLU A 149 10.47 -18.21 -0.32
N THR A 150 9.46 -17.40 0.03
CA THR A 150 8.25 -17.29 -0.81
C THR A 150 8.53 -16.44 -2.04
N VAL A 151 7.69 -16.60 -3.07
CA VAL A 151 7.81 -15.77 -4.29
C VAL A 151 7.65 -14.29 -3.95
N TRP A 152 6.73 -13.96 -3.03
CA TRP A 152 6.52 -12.57 -2.60
C TRP A 152 7.74 -12.00 -1.88
N GLN A 153 8.38 -12.78 -1.00
CA GLN A 153 9.61 -12.37 -0.33
C GLN A 153 10.72 -12.10 -1.33
N ALA A 154 10.94 -13.02 -2.28
CA ALA A 154 11.92 -12.84 -3.34
C ALA A 154 11.64 -11.60 -4.21
N LEU A 155 10.38 -11.37 -4.60
CA LEU A 155 9.95 -10.17 -5.34
C LEU A 155 10.21 -8.89 -4.53
N THR A 156 9.87 -8.91 -3.25
CA THR A 156 10.06 -7.77 -2.35
C THR A 156 11.55 -7.47 -2.16
N HIS A 157 12.36 -8.50 -1.97
CA HIS A 157 13.81 -8.38 -1.86
C HIS A 157 14.42 -7.74 -3.12
N ILE A 158 14.07 -8.28 -4.30
CA ILE A 158 14.49 -7.74 -5.59
C ILE A 158 14.05 -6.28 -5.77
N ALA A 159 12.78 -5.98 -5.49
CA ALA A 159 12.25 -4.63 -5.63
C ALA A 159 12.92 -3.62 -4.68
N ASN A 160 13.06 -3.99 -3.40
CA ASN A 160 13.67 -3.13 -2.38
C ASN A 160 15.15 -2.85 -2.66
N SER A 161 15.90 -3.79 -3.27
CA SER A 161 17.30 -3.58 -3.66
C SER A 161 17.49 -2.39 -4.60
N VAL A 162 16.44 -2.04 -5.35
CA VAL A 162 16.41 -0.92 -6.28
C VAL A 162 15.45 0.21 -5.87
N GLY A 163 14.96 0.20 -4.61
CA GLY A 163 14.07 1.23 -4.06
C GLY A 163 12.63 1.19 -4.60
N LEU A 164 12.18 0.04 -5.05
CA LEU A 164 10.82 -0.22 -5.56
C LEU A 164 10.04 -1.13 -4.62
N HIS A 165 8.77 -1.39 -4.94
CA HIS A 165 7.89 -2.28 -4.20
C HIS A 165 7.00 -3.09 -5.16
N PRO A 166 6.65 -4.37 -4.87
CA PRO A 166 5.70 -5.15 -5.65
C PRO A 166 4.27 -4.97 -5.13
N TRP A 167 3.27 -4.94 -6.02
CA TRP A 167 1.84 -5.02 -5.68
C TRP A 167 1.04 -5.61 -6.85
N LEU A 168 -0.23 -5.95 -6.61
CA LEU A 168 -1.17 -6.31 -7.65
C LEU A 168 -2.15 -5.17 -7.95
N GLU A 169 -2.40 -4.95 -9.24
CA GLU A 169 -3.50 -4.09 -9.69
C GLU A 169 -4.82 -4.88 -9.61
N PRO A 170 -5.96 -4.19 -9.53
CA PRO A 170 -7.27 -4.85 -9.44
C PRO A 170 -7.56 -5.87 -10.55
N ASP A 171 -6.94 -5.74 -11.71
CA ASP A 171 -7.13 -6.63 -12.86
C ASP A 171 -6.21 -7.88 -12.87
N GLY A 172 -5.46 -8.11 -11.79
CA GLY A 172 -4.52 -9.21 -11.66
C GLY A 172 -3.15 -8.98 -12.31
N THR A 173 -2.81 -7.74 -12.68
CA THR A 173 -1.48 -7.37 -13.15
C THR A 173 -0.52 -7.21 -11.98
N LEU A 174 0.59 -7.95 -11.97
CA LEU A 174 1.67 -7.77 -11.01
C LEU A 174 2.53 -6.56 -11.42
N VAL A 175 2.65 -5.62 -10.52
CA VAL A 175 3.47 -4.42 -10.71
C VAL A 175 4.70 -4.49 -9.81
N VAL A 176 5.87 -4.15 -10.33
CA VAL A 176 7.02 -3.74 -9.55
C VAL A 176 7.27 -2.27 -9.83
N GLY A 177 7.23 -1.43 -8.81
CA GLY A 177 7.30 0.01 -9.09
C GLY A 177 7.30 0.88 -7.85
N GLY A 178 6.88 2.10 -8.03
CA GLY A 178 6.73 3.07 -6.97
C GLY A 178 5.64 4.09 -7.24
N ALA A 179 5.33 4.86 -6.21
CA ALA A 179 4.26 5.84 -6.21
C ALA A 179 4.53 7.01 -7.17
N ASP A 180 3.53 7.38 -7.95
CA ASP A 180 3.56 8.61 -8.75
C ASP A 180 2.96 9.78 -7.96
N TYR A 181 3.82 10.64 -7.45
CA TYR A 181 3.43 11.84 -6.69
C TYR A 181 3.11 13.06 -7.57
N SER A 182 3.04 12.90 -8.90
CA SER A 182 2.77 14.02 -9.82
C SER A 182 1.29 14.24 -10.10
N SER A 183 0.45 13.23 -9.92
CA SER A 183 -1.00 13.30 -10.15
C SER A 183 -1.67 14.26 -9.17
N PRO A 184 -2.68 15.03 -9.57
CA PRO A 184 -3.42 15.90 -8.64
C PRO A 184 -4.21 15.05 -7.62
N PRO A 185 -4.52 15.59 -6.43
CA PRO A 185 -5.43 14.93 -5.50
C PRO A 185 -6.80 14.68 -6.12
N VAL A 186 -7.35 13.48 -5.90
CA VAL A 186 -8.68 13.08 -6.42
C VAL A 186 -9.83 13.67 -5.60
N ALA A 187 -9.56 14.07 -4.36
CA ALA A 187 -10.56 14.67 -3.48
C ALA A 187 -9.90 15.57 -2.42
N THR A 188 -10.72 16.44 -1.81
CA THR A 188 -10.40 17.14 -0.57
C THR A 188 -11.30 16.62 0.53
N LEU A 189 -10.70 16.04 1.57
CA LEU A 189 -11.36 15.62 2.80
C LEU A 189 -11.18 16.70 3.86
N CYS A 190 -12.27 17.07 4.52
CA CYS A 190 -12.26 18.19 5.44
C CYS A 190 -12.97 17.83 6.76
N TRP A 191 -12.28 18.11 7.85
CA TRP A 191 -12.81 18.13 9.20
C TRP A 191 -12.56 19.51 9.79
N SER A 192 -13.50 20.44 9.61
CA SER A 192 -13.38 21.81 10.12
C SER A 192 -14.45 22.10 11.16
N ARG A 193 -14.04 22.73 12.27
CA ARG A 193 -14.94 23.26 13.29
C ARG A 193 -15.38 24.68 12.98
N THR A 194 -14.57 25.44 12.26
CA THR A 194 -14.76 26.89 12.07
C THR A 194 -15.76 27.22 10.97
N ASP A 195 -15.81 26.46 9.89
CA ASP A 195 -16.68 26.72 8.74
C ASP A 195 -17.72 25.60 8.48
N ASN A 196 -17.88 24.68 9.43
CA ASN A 196 -18.82 23.57 9.37
C ASN A 196 -18.68 22.66 8.13
N ARG A 197 -17.50 22.68 7.47
CA ARG A 197 -17.21 21.77 6.37
C ARG A 197 -16.77 20.43 6.92
N ARG A 198 -17.61 19.43 6.73
CA ARG A 198 -17.31 18.04 7.12
C ARG A 198 -17.80 17.11 6.03
N ASN A 199 -16.89 16.33 5.46
CA ASN A 199 -17.19 15.24 4.54
C ASN A 199 -16.46 13.94 4.95
N ILE A 200 -16.06 13.88 6.22
CA ILE A 200 -15.41 12.76 6.90
C ILE A 200 -16.36 12.28 7.99
N GLU A 201 -16.56 10.98 8.10
CA GLU A 201 -17.37 10.37 9.18
C GLU A 201 -16.54 10.14 10.43
N ARG A 202 -15.30 9.67 10.23
CA ARG A 202 -14.34 9.41 11.29
C ARG A 202 -12.91 9.71 10.82
N MET A 203 -12.08 10.18 11.73
CA MET A 203 -10.66 10.39 11.51
C MET A 203 -9.89 9.96 12.76
N ASP A 204 -8.87 9.13 12.55
CA ASP A 204 -7.93 8.69 13.57
C ASP A 204 -6.52 9.05 13.10
N ILE A 205 -5.73 9.68 13.96
CA ILE A 205 -4.35 10.07 13.69
C ILE A 205 -3.46 9.37 14.71
N GLU A 206 -2.48 8.64 14.21
CA GLU A 206 -1.54 7.90 15.03
C GLU A 206 -0.11 8.36 14.72
N TRP A 207 0.65 8.67 15.77
CA TRP A 207 2.08 8.95 15.72
C TRP A 207 2.80 7.87 16.52
N ASP A 208 3.65 7.10 15.85
CA ASP A 208 4.47 6.06 16.45
C ASP A 208 5.95 6.42 16.35
N THR A 209 6.69 6.15 17.42
CA THR A 209 8.14 6.37 17.48
C THR A 209 8.95 5.08 17.58
N ASP A 210 8.31 3.91 17.51
CA ASP A 210 8.97 2.62 17.74
C ASP A 210 10.10 2.34 16.74
N ASN A 211 9.90 2.72 15.48
CA ASN A 211 10.91 2.59 14.42
C ASN A 211 11.62 3.91 14.10
N ARG A 212 11.64 4.85 15.03
CA ARG A 212 12.37 6.10 14.91
C ARG A 212 13.66 6.08 15.73
N PHE A 213 14.79 6.36 15.10
CA PHE A 213 16.14 6.28 15.69
C PHE A 213 16.89 7.59 15.50
N SER A 214 17.66 8.01 16.54
CA SER A 214 18.47 9.23 16.49
C SER A 214 19.65 9.11 15.54
N GLU A 215 20.20 7.91 15.45
CA GLU A 215 21.30 7.58 14.54
C GLU A 215 21.13 6.15 14.03
N VAL A 216 21.25 5.95 12.72
CA VAL A 216 21.23 4.62 12.11
C VAL A 216 22.52 4.41 11.33
N THR A 217 23.27 3.37 11.70
CA THR A 217 24.45 2.93 10.98
C THR A 217 24.08 1.76 10.07
N PHE A 218 24.17 1.93 8.77
CA PHE A 218 24.01 0.88 7.78
C PHE A 218 25.37 0.31 7.41
N LEU A 219 25.48 -1.01 7.47
CA LEU A 219 26.67 -1.76 7.13
C LEU A 219 26.34 -2.72 5.98
N ALA A 220 27.24 -2.86 5.02
CA ALA A 220 27.15 -3.90 4.00
C ALA A 220 28.54 -4.50 3.76
N GLN A 221 28.53 -5.72 3.22
CA GLN A 221 29.72 -6.42 2.80
C GLN A 221 29.79 -6.36 1.28
N SER A 222 30.84 -5.73 0.73
CA SER A 222 31.09 -5.83 -0.70
C SER A 222 31.45 -7.28 -1.05
N HIS A 223 30.92 -7.82 -2.13
CA HIS A 223 31.32 -9.13 -2.65
C HIS A 223 32.77 -9.01 -3.13
N GLY A 224 33.71 -9.34 -2.23
CA GLY A 224 35.13 -9.24 -2.50
C GLY A 224 35.57 -10.19 -3.61
N ARG A 225 36.48 -9.72 -4.47
CA ARG A 225 37.32 -10.60 -5.28
C ARG A 225 38.05 -11.55 -4.33
N SER A 226 38.05 -12.84 -4.66
CA SER A 226 38.76 -13.87 -3.91
C SER A 226 40.20 -13.42 -3.54
N GLY A 227 40.48 -13.28 -2.26
CA GLY A 227 41.84 -12.97 -1.76
C GLY A 227 41.92 -11.85 -0.73
N ASP A 228 40.96 -10.97 -0.62
CA ASP A 228 40.90 -9.95 0.43
C ASP A 228 39.95 -10.34 1.56
N SER A 229 40.47 -10.20 2.78
CA SER A 229 39.71 -10.43 4.00
C SER A 229 38.36 -9.73 3.94
N ALA A 230 37.28 -10.51 4.07
CA ALA A 230 35.92 -10.03 4.12
C ALA A 230 35.75 -8.94 5.20
N LYS A 231 35.79 -7.69 4.79
CA LYS A 231 35.53 -6.54 5.66
C LYS A 231 34.16 -6.02 5.34
N HIS A 232 33.37 -5.68 6.37
CA HIS A 232 32.20 -4.84 6.22
C HIS A 232 32.66 -3.43 5.83
N ASP A 233 33.12 -3.28 4.59
CA ASP A 233 33.84 -2.09 4.13
C ASP A 233 32.89 -0.93 3.82
N LEU A 234 31.59 -1.24 3.60
CA LEU A 234 30.60 -0.24 3.29
C LEU A 234 29.87 0.17 4.55
N LYS A 235 29.98 1.45 4.88
CA LYS A 235 29.30 2.06 6.02
C LYS A 235 28.66 3.36 5.59
N TRP A 236 27.39 3.53 5.94
CA TRP A 236 26.68 4.80 5.83
C TRP A 236 25.93 5.09 7.12
N VAL A 237 25.99 6.34 7.59
CA VAL A 237 25.36 6.78 8.84
C VAL A 237 24.34 7.85 8.53
N TYR A 238 23.13 7.64 8.98
CA TYR A 238 22.05 8.62 8.99
C TYR A 238 21.84 9.13 10.41
N LYS A 239 21.62 10.45 10.56
CA LYS A 239 21.26 11.09 11.83
C LYS A 239 19.94 11.83 11.67
N ASP A 240 18.99 11.59 12.57
CA ASP A 240 17.75 12.36 12.65
C ASP A 240 17.97 13.58 13.55
N PRO A 241 18.06 14.81 12.98
CA PRO A 241 18.34 16.01 13.77
C PRO A 241 17.15 16.42 14.66
N THR A 242 15.98 15.83 14.44
CA THR A 242 14.76 16.18 15.18
C THR A 242 14.53 15.26 16.39
N MET A 243 15.31 14.16 16.49
CA MET A 243 15.20 13.24 17.60
C MET A 243 16.18 13.60 18.71
N THR A 244 15.65 13.97 19.87
CA THR A 244 16.45 14.35 21.07
C THR A 244 16.84 13.16 21.92
N LEU A 245 16.10 12.06 21.86
CA LEU A 245 16.40 10.84 22.59
C LEU A 245 17.53 10.06 21.91
N HIS A 246 18.48 9.58 22.72
CA HIS A 246 19.57 8.74 22.21
C HIS A 246 19.07 7.31 21.93
N ARG A 247 18.77 7.02 20.67
CA ARG A 247 18.30 5.71 20.15
C ARG A 247 19.11 5.31 18.93
N PRO A 248 20.36 4.86 19.07
CA PRO A 248 21.14 4.39 17.93
C PRO A 248 20.71 2.98 17.51
N LYS A 249 20.77 2.70 16.18
CA LYS A 249 20.55 1.38 15.59
C LYS A 249 21.62 1.06 14.56
N THR A 250 22.03 -0.21 14.51
CA THR A 250 22.87 -0.72 13.43
C THR A 250 22.07 -1.72 12.62
N VAL A 251 22.12 -1.57 11.29
CA VAL A 251 21.45 -2.44 10.32
C VAL A 251 22.51 -3.02 9.39
N VAL A 252 22.51 -4.33 9.24
CA VAL A 252 23.33 -5.01 8.25
C VAL A 252 22.49 -5.25 7.00
N VAL A 253 22.95 -4.76 5.87
CA VAL A 253 22.31 -4.93 4.56
C VAL A 253 23.12 -5.97 3.80
N SER A 254 22.47 -7.04 3.33
CA SER A 254 23.16 -8.23 2.82
C SER A 254 23.72 -8.05 1.40
N ASP A 255 23.08 -7.26 0.54
CA ASP A 255 23.35 -7.27 -0.91
C ASP A 255 23.63 -5.86 -1.45
N ALA A 256 24.72 -5.24 -1.01
CA ALA A 256 25.16 -3.95 -1.53
C ALA A 256 26.60 -4.01 -2.02
N ASP A 257 26.81 -4.02 -3.33
CA ASP A 257 28.16 -4.10 -3.94
C ASP A 257 28.95 -2.80 -3.87
N ASN A 258 28.28 -1.68 -3.59
CA ASN A 258 28.90 -0.36 -3.50
C ASN A 258 28.12 0.59 -2.59
N LEU A 259 28.76 1.69 -2.22
CA LEU A 259 28.16 2.69 -1.32
C LEU A 259 26.84 3.28 -1.86
N ALA A 260 26.71 3.44 -3.17
CA ALA A 260 25.48 3.98 -3.76
C ALA A 260 24.31 3.00 -3.63
N ALA A 261 24.55 1.70 -3.80
CA ALA A 261 23.57 0.64 -3.57
C ALA A 261 23.16 0.60 -2.09
N LEU A 262 24.11 0.62 -1.16
CA LEU A 262 23.86 0.70 0.26
C LEU A 262 23.00 1.90 0.63
N GLN A 263 23.34 3.10 0.14
CA GLN A 263 22.57 4.31 0.40
C GLN A 263 21.14 4.24 -0.12
N LYS A 264 20.93 3.59 -1.27
CA LYS A 264 19.60 3.42 -1.86
C LYS A 264 18.70 2.52 -1.00
N GLN A 265 19.25 1.38 -0.58
CA GLN A 265 18.54 0.45 0.31
C GLN A 265 18.29 1.08 1.69
N ALA A 266 19.28 1.76 2.24
CA ALA A 266 19.16 2.48 3.50
C ALA A 266 18.07 3.58 3.45
N LYS A 267 17.99 4.36 2.36
CA LYS A 267 16.92 5.35 2.16
C LYS A 267 15.55 4.70 2.08
N LYS A 268 15.44 3.54 1.40
CA LYS A 268 14.18 2.80 1.35
C LYS A 268 13.76 2.32 2.75
N GLN A 269 14.68 1.74 3.51
CA GLN A 269 14.42 1.30 4.88
C GLN A 269 14.00 2.46 5.81
N LEU A 270 14.68 3.61 5.71
CA LEU A 270 14.31 4.81 6.47
C LEU A 270 12.94 5.35 6.04
N ALA A 271 12.60 5.26 4.75
CA ALA A 271 11.29 5.65 4.24
C ALA A 271 10.19 4.74 4.79
N ASP A 272 10.43 3.42 4.83
CA ASP A 272 9.47 2.45 5.38
C ASP A 272 9.23 2.71 6.88
N TRP A 273 10.27 2.88 7.67
CA TRP A 273 10.15 3.24 9.09
C TRP A 273 9.41 4.56 9.31
N ARG A 274 9.64 5.54 8.43
CA ARG A 274 8.91 6.82 8.50
C ARG A 274 7.43 6.65 8.18
N LEU A 275 7.07 5.75 7.26
CA LEU A 275 5.67 5.43 6.98
C LEU A 275 4.99 4.74 8.16
N GLU A 276 5.71 3.87 8.89
CA GLU A 276 5.22 3.23 10.11
C GLU A 276 4.97 4.28 11.20
N GLY A 277 5.82 5.31 11.29
CA GLY A 277 5.75 6.35 12.32
C GLY A 277 4.56 7.31 12.23
N PHE A 278 3.78 7.28 11.15
CA PHE A 278 2.59 8.12 10.99
C PHE A 278 1.50 7.40 10.21
N THR A 279 0.30 7.34 10.77
CA THR A 279 -0.89 6.82 10.12
C THR A 279 -2.06 7.78 10.27
N LEU A 280 -2.70 8.12 9.16
CA LEU A 280 -3.95 8.88 9.12
C LEU A 280 -5.03 7.99 8.52
N THR A 281 -5.95 7.53 9.34
CA THR A 281 -7.09 6.71 8.92
C THR A 281 -8.34 7.55 8.86
N ILE A 282 -9.01 7.59 7.70
CA ILE A 282 -10.22 8.37 7.49
C ILE A 282 -11.34 7.47 6.98
N THR A 283 -12.51 7.53 7.62
CA THR A 283 -13.73 6.87 7.14
C THR A 283 -14.62 7.88 6.44
N VAL A 284 -15.07 7.54 5.24
CA VAL A 284 -16.00 8.33 4.44
C VAL A 284 -17.22 7.50 4.04
N GLY A 285 -18.34 8.16 3.82
CA GLY A 285 -19.55 7.52 3.31
C GLY A 285 -19.42 7.14 1.83
N GLY A 286 -19.85 5.92 1.49
CA GLY A 286 -19.81 5.40 0.12
C GLY A 286 -18.40 4.98 -0.34
N HIS A 287 -18.30 4.56 -1.63
CA HIS A 287 -17.06 4.01 -2.21
C HIS A 287 -16.40 4.94 -3.23
N LYS A 288 -17.00 6.08 -3.50
CA LYS A 288 -16.53 7.04 -4.50
C LYS A 288 -16.37 8.42 -3.89
N THR A 289 -15.50 9.21 -4.48
CA THR A 289 -15.42 10.64 -4.22
C THR A 289 -16.71 11.33 -4.65
N ARG A 290 -16.91 12.58 -4.25
CA ARG A 290 -18.05 13.40 -4.70
C ARG A 290 -18.14 13.51 -6.22
N ASP A 291 -17.00 13.46 -6.91
CA ASP A 291 -16.90 13.55 -8.37
C ASP A 291 -17.02 12.18 -9.06
N GLY A 292 -17.42 11.13 -8.31
CA GLY A 292 -17.66 9.79 -8.83
C GLY A 292 -16.44 8.92 -9.05
N VAL A 293 -15.25 9.34 -8.61
CA VAL A 293 -14.03 8.56 -8.70
C VAL A 293 -14.02 7.51 -7.60
N LEU A 294 -13.83 6.23 -7.96
CA LEU A 294 -13.71 5.12 -7.01
C LEU A 294 -12.40 5.24 -6.23
N TRP A 295 -12.45 5.02 -4.91
CA TRP A 295 -11.26 5.03 -4.07
C TRP A 295 -10.35 3.84 -4.39
N GLN A 296 -9.06 4.13 -4.66
CA GLN A 296 -8.05 3.12 -4.97
C GLN A 296 -6.71 3.48 -4.33
N PRO A 297 -5.93 2.50 -3.84
CA PRO A 297 -4.54 2.73 -3.46
C PRO A 297 -3.76 3.39 -4.60
N GLY A 298 -2.82 4.26 -4.25
CA GLY A 298 -2.04 5.03 -5.23
C GLY A 298 -2.60 6.42 -5.55
N GLN A 299 -3.83 6.71 -5.16
CA GLN A 299 -4.40 8.06 -5.29
C GLN A 299 -3.79 9.03 -4.28
N ARG A 300 -3.89 10.31 -4.58
CA ARG A 300 -3.51 11.39 -3.67
C ARG A 300 -4.76 12.08 -3.15
N VAL A 301 -4.77 12.42 -1.88
CA VAL A 301 -5.92 13.02 -1.18
C VAL A 301 -5.45 14.26 -0.43
N HIS A 302 -6.13 15.37 -0.62
CA HIS A 302 -5.90 16.58 0.16
C HIS A 302 -6.73 16.51 1.43
N VAL A 303 -6.11 16.66 2.60
CA VAL A 303 -6.78 16.61 3.90
C VAL A 303 -6.62 17.96 4.59
N ILE A 304 -7.74 18.48 5.10
CA ILE A 304 -7.81 19.69 5.90
C ILE A 304 -8.42 19.34 7.27
N ASP A 305 -7.65 19.57 8.31
CA ASP A 305 -8.08 19.46 9.71
C ASP A 305 -7.53 20.65 10.51
N ASP A 306 -8.42 21.54 10.94
CA ASP A 306 -8.05 22.75 11.66
C ASP A 306 -7.75 22.48 13.16
N GLU A 307 -8.17 21.34 13.68
CA GLU A 307 -7.87 20.94 15.08
C GLU A 307 -6.41 20.56 15.24
N HIS A 308 -5.85 19.79 14.31
CA HIS A 308 -4.46 19.35 14.32
C HIS A 308 -3.56 20.19 13.40
N GLY A 309 -4.10 21.24 12.76
CA GLY A 309 -3.34 22.10 11.85
C GLY A 309 -2.91 21.41 10.56
N ILE A 310 -3.65 20.41 10.10
CA ILE A 310 -3.38 19.68 8.87
C ILE A 310 -3.98 20.43 7.68
N ASP A 311 -3.15 20.78 6.71
CA ASP A 311 -3.54 21.27 5.37
C ASP A 311 -2.51 20.75 4.38
N ALA A 312 -2.64 19.46 4.01
CA ALA A 312 -1.62 18.75 3.25
C ALA A 312 -2.20 17.68 2.33
N VAL A 313 -1.41 17.31 1.32
CA VAL A 313 -1.70 16.16 0.46
C VAL A 313 -1.07 14.93 1.05
N PHE A 314 -1.86 13.86 1.13
CA PHE A 314 -1.46 12.52 1.57
C PHE A 314 -1.57 11.53 0.41
N PHE A 315 -0.84 10.43 0.53
CA PHE A 315 -0.88 9.31 -0.40
C PHE A 315 -1.75 8.20 0.19
N LEU A 316 -2.71 7.71 -0.60
CA LEU A 316 -3.61 6.62 -0.22
C LEU A 316 -2.87 5.28 -0.38
N MET A 317 -2.41 4.71 0.74
CA MET A 317 -1.73 3.42 0.76
C MET A 317 -2.68 2.25 0.69
N GLY A 318 -3.79 2.34 1.40
CA GLY A 318 -4.80 1.29 1.44
C GLY A 318 -6.22 1.84 1.56
N ARG A 319 -7.17 1.03 1.15
CA ARG A 319 -8.60 1.32 1.29
C ARG A 319 -9.36 0.05 1.66
N ARG A 320 -10.41 0.20 2.44
CA ARG A 320 -11.30 -0.88 2.83
C ARG A 320 -12.75 -0.49 2.54
N PHE A 321 -13.39 -1.19 1.60
CA PHE A 321 -14.80 -1.00 1.29
C PHE A 321 -15.63 -1.87 2.21
N MET A 322 -16.59 -1.29 2.88
CA MET A 322 -17.42 -1.98 3.86
C MET A 322 -18.89 -1.75 3.59
N LEU A 323 -19.69 -2.77 3.84
CA LEU A 323 -21.13 -2.68 3.99
C LEU A 323 -21.53 -3.42 5.27
N SER A 324 -22.25 -2.73 6.15
CA SER A 324 -22.89 -3.34 7.30
C SER A 324 -24.36 -2.89 7.38
N ARG A 325 -25.16 -3.63 8.15
CA ARG A 325 -26.57 -3.25 8.41
C ARG A 325 -26.68 -2.01 9.29
N MET A 326 -25.66 -1.77 10.14
CA MET A 326 -25.69 -0.66 11.12
C MET A 326 -25.16 0.62 10.51
N ASP A 327 -24.02 0.54 9.83
CA ASP A 327 -23.26 1.72 9.39
C ASP A 327 -23.49 2.05 7.91
N GLY A 328 -24.19 1.12 7.18
CA GLY A 328 -24.39 1.27 5.74
C GLY A 328 -23.11 1.05 4.95
N THR A 329 -22.94 1.81 3.87
CA THR A 329 -21.80 1.72 2.95
C THR A 329 -20.75 2.75 3.31
N GLN A 330 -19.57 2.29 3.69
CA GLN A 330 -18.44 3.13 4.10
C GLN A 330 -17.14 2.72 3.43
N THR A 331 -16.20 3.64 3.36
CA THR A 331 -14.82 3.37 2.96
C THR A 331 -13.87 3.92 4.00
N GLU A 332 -13.00 3.06 4.48
CA GLU A 332 -11.85 3.43 5.28
C GLU A 332 -10.65 3.67 4.34
N LEU A 333 -9.98 4.79 4.52
CA LEU A 333 -8.82 5.25 3.75
C LEU A 333 -7.61 5.30 4.68
N ARG A 334 -6.57 4.53 4.38
CA ARG A 334 -5.29 4.55 5.11
C ARG A 334 -4.31 5.43 4.35
N LEU A 335 -4.05 6.59 4.91
CA LEU A 335 -3.27 7.66 4.31
C LEU A 335 -1.89 7.77 4.96
N LYS A 336 -0.88 7.99 4.16
CA LYS A 336 0.51 8.20 4.57
C LYS A 336 1.05 9.52 4.02
N GLU A 337 2.14 10.00 4.57
CA GLU A 337 2.79 11.21 4.07
C GLU A 337 3.15 11.10 2.59
N ASP A 338 2.77 12.12 1.82
CA ASP A 338 3.02 12.18 0.38
C ASP A 338 4.53 12.33 0.08
N GLY A 339 5.03 11.55 -0.89
CA GLY A 339 6.41 11.64 -1.36
C GLY A 339 7.43 10.86 -0.54
N ILE A 340 7.01 9.98 0.36
CA ILE A 340 7.91 9.24 1.25
C ILE A 340 8.16 7.80 0.80
N TRP A 341 7.16 7.06 0.39
CA TRP A 341 7.21 5.60 0.25
C TRP A 341 8.31 5.08 -0.68
N THR A 342 8.34 5.54 -1.93
CA THR A 342 9.30 5.08 -2.96
C THR A 342 9.89 6.29 -3.69
N PRO A 343 10.72 7.10 -3.00
CA PRO A 343 11.18 8.40 -3.54
C PRO A 343 12.07 8.23 -4.77
N ASP A 344 12.75 7.10 -4.91
CA ASP A 344 13.69 6.82 -6.00
C ASP A 344 13.04 6.21 -7.25
N ALA A 345 11.76 5.83 -7.20
CA ALA A 345 11.04 5.28 -8.36
C ALA A 345 10.88 6.32 -9.49
N TYR A 346 10.58 7.58 -9.12
CA TYR A 346 10.45 8.72 -10.02
C TYR A 346 11.16 9.94 -9.42
N PRO A 347 12.49 9.97 -9.36
CA PRO A 347 13.25 10.95 -8.61
C PRO A 347 13.00 12.40 -9.05
N LYS A 348 12.89 12.65 -10.36
CA LYS A 348 12.63 13.99 -10.89
C LYS A 348 11.25 14.53 -10.49
N LYS A 349 10.24 13.67 -10.47
CA LYS A 349 8.87 14.02 -10.06
C LYS A 349 8.77 14.25 -8.55
N ALA A 350 9.44 13.42 -7.76
CA ALA A 350 9.51 13.58 -6.31
C ALA A 350 10.17 14.90 -5.90
N GLU A 351 11.29 15.30 -6.54
CA GLU A 351 11.92 16.59 -6.32
C GLU A 351 11.02 17.79 -6.70
N ALA A 352 10.29 17.69 -7.80
CA ALA A 352 9.36 18.72 -8.22
C ALA A 352 8.23 18.94 -7.21
N ALA A 353 7.71 17.86 -6.63
CA ALA A 353 6.69 17.88 -5.58
C ALA A 353 7.25 18.50 -4.27
N ARG A 354 8.47 18.16 -3.88
CA ARG A 354 9.17 18.73 -2.72
C ARG A 354 9.44 20.24 -2.92
N LYS A 355 9.90 20.66 -4.12
CA LYS A 355 10.13 22.09 -4.45
C LYS A 355 8.84 22.91 -4.46
N ARG A 356 7.69 22.31 -4.84
CA ARG A 356 6.38 22.98 -4.77
C ARG A 356 5.90 23.15 -3.33
N LYS A 357 6.11 22.17 -2.44
CA LYS A 357 5.84 22.30 -0.99
C LYS A 357 6.71 23.41 -0.35
N GLY A 358 8.00 23.48 -0.71
CA GLY A 358 8.91 24.53 -0.23
C GLY A 358 8.52 25.95 -0.65
N LYS A 359 8.03 26.13 -1.90
CA LYS A 359 7.57 27.44 -2.39
C LYS A 359 6.26 27.91 -1.75
N ARG A 360 5.34 27.02 -1.38
CA ARG A 360 4.10 27.38 -0.66
C ARG A 360 4.36 27.86 0.77
N LYS A 361 5.41 27.35 1.45
CA LYS A 361 5.84 27.87 2.77
C LYS A 361 6.51 29.25 2.69
N GLY A 362 6.98 29.71 1.52
CA GLY A 362 7.65 30.99 1.33
C GLY A 362 6.72 32.22 1.14
N VAL A 363 5.40 32.01 1.04
CA VAL A 363 4.41 33.10 1.04
C VAL A 363 3.90 33.30 2.46
N SER A 364 4.76 33.70 3.38
CA SER A 364 4.34 34.15 4.70
C SER A 364 3.96 35.62 4.66
N HIS A 365 2.76 35.90 5.11
CA HIS A 365 2.29 37.23 5.44
C HIS A 365 3.29 37.98 6.36
N LYS A 366 3.81 39.12 5.91
CA LYS A 366 4.30 40.12 6.81
C LYS A 366 3.11 40.74 7.52
N GLY A 367 2.92 40.38 8.79
CA GLY A 367 1.85 40.98 9.59
C GLY A 367 1.91 40.61 11.06
N LYS A 368 2.49 41.50 11.86
CA LYS A 368 2.34 41.75 13.29
C LYS A 368 2.79 40.71 14.33
N LYS A 369 3.78 41.15 15.11
CA LYS A 369 4.27 40.58 16.35
C LYS A 369 3.14 40.27 17.35
N GLY A 370 3.08 39.01 17.82
CA GLY A 370 2.32 38.58 18.97
C GLY A 370 2.77 37.17 19.31
N GLY A 371 3.56 37.02 20.40
CA GLY A 371 4.21 35.77 20.73
C GLY A 371 3.24 34.71 21.23
N LYS A 372 3.26 33.57 20.59
CA LYS A 372 2.92 32.26 21.13
C LYS A 372 3.80 31.22 20.44
N LYS A 373 4.42 30.36 21.20
CA LYS A 373 5.23 29.24 20.73
C LYS A 373 4.36 28.34 19.84
N GLN A 374 4.63 28.29 18.55
CA GLN A 374 4.11 27.31 17.63
C GLN A 374 5.04 26.10 17.62
N ALA A 375 4.44 24.91 17.70
CA ALA A 375 5.14 23.67 17.43
C ALA A 375 5.50 23.65 15.94
N GLU A 376 6.78 23.71 15.61
CA GLU A 376 7.28 23.60 14.25
C GLU A 376 7.18 22.15 13.80
N THR A 377 6.40 21.94 12.76
CA THR A 377 6.42 20.68 12.01
C THR A 377 7.73 20.62 11.24
N ALA A 378 8.66 19.78 11.70
CA ALA A 378 9.95 19.60 11.07
C ALA A 378 9.79 19.00 9.65
N VAL A 379 10.24 19.73 8.66
CA VAL A 379 10.47 19.24 7.29
C VAL A 379 11.92 18.81 7.23
N PHE A 380 12.14 17.55 6.93
CA PHE A 380 13.46 16.98 6.78
C PHE A 380 14.06 17.35 5.42
N GLU A 381 15.29 17.82 5.44
CA GLU A 381 16.19 17.86 4.29
C GLU A 381 16.87 16.50 4.05
#